data_d1ed49148d5657c5c8f6ed449723a9d6
#
_entry.id   d1ed49148d5657c5c8f6ed449723a9d6
#
_cell.length_a   1.000
_cell.length_b   1.000
_cell.length_c   1.000
_cell.angle_alpha   90.00
_cell.angle_beta   90.00
_cell.angle_gamma   90.00
#
_symmetry.space_group_name_H-M   'P 1'
#
loop_
_entity.id
_entity.type
_entity.pdbx_description
1 polymer ?
#
loop_
_entity_poly.entity_id
_entity_poly.type
_entity_poly.pdbx_seq_one_letter_code
_entity_poly.pdbx_strand_id
1 'polypeptide(L)'
;VYNELGQTDKAITLANEVLKRARQSGNASQPADWKSGLSKEQVREKIYFERIFEGAGEPEMYQKMRLRGTGLLKKAFEVNNGHGIIQESVANNPKGNGNWGERIFNDGNLNDENFLKKNLLLPVPKDEIDTNSALDYSDNNYGYTN
;
A
#
# COMPACT_ATOMS: atom_id res chain seq x y z
N VAL A 1 12.88 -6.90 -9.26
CA VAL A 1 13.39 -8.04 -10.06
C VAL A 1 14.53 -8.76 -9.32
N TYR A 2 15.69 -8.14 -9.06
CA TYR A 2 16.86 -8.83 -8.46
C TYR A 2 16.56 -9.56 -7.15
N ASN A 3 15.81 -8.94 -6.23
CA ASN A 3 15.42 -9.59 -4.98
C ASN A 3 14.59 -10.88 -5.24
N GLU A 4 13.68 -10.86 -6.20
CA GLU A 4 12.86 -12.03 -6.54
C GLU A 4 13.69 -13.16 -7.17
N LEU A 5 14.77 -12.82 -7.86
CA LEU A 5 15.75 -13.75 -8.42
C LEU A 5 16.79 -14.24 -7.40
N GLY A 6 16.65 -13.92 -6.11
CA GLY A 6 17.60 -14.32 -5.06
C GLY A 6 18.89 -13.49 -5.00
N GLN A 7 19.00 -12.41 -5.79
CA GLN A 7 20.14 -11.48 -5.79
C GLN A 7 19.88 -10.31 -4.84
N THR A 8 19.63 -10.62 -3.56
CA THR A 8 19.14 -9.69 -2.55
C THR A 8 20.13 -8.56 -2.29
N ASP A 9 21.42 -8.83 -2.15
CA ASP A 9 22.42 -7.78 -1.92
C ASP A 9 22.56 -6.82 -3.11
N LYS A 10 22.38 -7.32 -4.33
CA LYS A 10 22.34 -6.46 -5.51
C LYS A 10 21.10 -5.57 -5.53
N ALA A 11 19.97 -6.08 -5.06
CA ALA A 11 18.76 -5.28 -4.90
C ALA A 11 18.94 -4.18 -3.85
N ILE A 12 19.61 -4.48 -2.74
CA ILE A 12 19.97 -3.52 -1.68
C ILE A 12 20.89 -2.41 -2.25
N THR A 13 21.93 -2.80 -2.99
CA THR A 13 22.86 -1.82 -3.60
C THR A 13 22.11 -0.82 -4.49
N LEU A 14 21.21 -1.30 -5.34
CA LEU A 14 20.43 -0.44 -6.23
C LEU A 14 19.40 0.41 -5.45
N ALA A 15 18.79 -0.12 -4.39
CA ALA A 15 17.90 0.66 -3.53
C ALA A 15 18.67 1.80 -2.83
N ASN A 16 19.90 1.54 -2.36
CA ASN A 16 20.72 2.53 -1.71
C ASN A 16 21.10 3.71 -2.63
N GLU A 17 21.18 3.50 -3.95
CA GLU A 17 21.34 4.61 -4.90
C GLU A 17 20.12 5.55 -4.90
N VAL A 18 18.91 5.00 -4.78
CA VAL A 18 17.69 5.81 -4.65
C VAL A 18 17.70 6.60 -3.35
N LEU A 19 18.01 5.94 -2.22
CA LEU A 19 18.10 6.58 -0.91
C LEU A 19 19.17 7.68 -0.86
N LYS A 20 20.31 7.44 -1.52
CA LYS A 20 21.37 8.43 -1.66
C LYS A 20 20.91 9.68 -2.41
N ARG A 21 20.16 9.50 -3.51
CA ARG A 21 19.58 10.61 -4.26
C ARG A 21 18.62 11.43 -3.40
N ALA A 22 17.75 10.78 -2.63
CA ALA A 22 16.82 11.45 -1.72
C ALA A 22 17.56 12.30 -0.67
N ARG A 23 18.63 11.76 -0.06
CA ARG A 23 19.47 12.52 0.89
C ARG A 23 20.13 13.74 0.24
N GLN A 24 20.67 13.58 -0.94
CA GLN A 24 21.36 14.66 -1.64
C GLN A 24 20.39 15.81 -2.00
N SER A 25 19.18 15.49 -2.42
CA SER A 25 18.16 16.48 -2.75
C SER A 25 17.71 17.29 -1.52
N GLY A 26 17.63 16.65 -0.35
CA GLY A 26 17.19 17.29 0.89
C GLY A 26 18.33 17.82 1.77
N ASN A 27 19.59 17.65 1.39
CA ASN A 27 20.76 17.90 2.24
C ASN A 27 20.61 17.27 3.64
N ALA A 28 20.19 16.00 3.67
CA ALA A 28 19.82 15.28 4.89
C ALA A 28 20.67 14.01 5.09
N SER A 29 20.68 13.50 6.32
CA SER A 29 21.30 12.22 6.68
C SER A 29 20.35 11.01 6.54
N GLN A 30 19.08 11.27 6.38
CA GLN A 30 18.03 10.25 6.23
C GLN A 30 17.38 10.33 4.84
N PRO A 31 16.85 9.22 4.32
CA PRO A 31 16.87 7.86 4.87
C PRO A 31 18.26 7.20 4.85
N ALA A 32 18.58 6.39 5.85
CA ALA A 32 19.85 5.66 5.93
C ALA A 32 19.92 4.51 4.91
N ASP A 33 21.12 4.13 4.50
CA ASP A 33 21.33 2.97 3.63
C ASP A 33 20.87 1.67 4.28
N TRP A 34 20.29 0.79 3.49
CA TRP A 34 19.99 -0.56 3.93
C TRP A 34 21.26 -1.38 4.03
N LYS A 35 21.37 -2.15 5.12
CA LYS A 35 22.50 -3.04 5.36
C LYS A 35 22.37 -4.32 4.54
N SER A 36 23.52 -4.93 4.19
CA SER A 36 23.56 -6.29 3.61
C SER A 36 23.10 -7.34 4.62
N GLY A 37 22.80 -8.54 4.15
CA GLY A 37 22.38 -9.67 4.99
C GLY A 37 20.92 -9.66 5.42
N LEU A 38 20.08 -8.81 4.85
CA LEU A 38 18.62 -8.87 5.02
C LEU A 38 18.04 -10.08 4.25
N SER A 39 16.97 -10.67 4.79
CA SER A 39 16.24 -11.71 4.07
C SER A 39 15.54 -11.18 2.81
N LYS A 40 15.21 -12.07 1.91
CA LYS A 40 14.43 -11.74 0.70
C LYS A 40 13.10 -11.06 1.06
N GLU A 41 12.44 -11.52 2.10
CA GLU A 41 11.17 -10.99 2.60
C GLU A 41 11.34 -9.59 3.18
N GLN A 42 12.38 -9.39 4.00
CA GLN A 42 12.69 -8.07 4.55
C GLN A 42 12.99 -7.04 3.46
N VAL A 43 13.76 -7.43 2.44
CA VAL A 43 14.06 -6.52 1.32
C VAL A 43 12.82 -6.28 0.46
N ARG A 44 11.95 -7.29 0.27
CA ARG A 44 10.68 -7.13 -0.44
C ARG A 44 9.79 -6.09 0.24
N GLU A 45 9.66 -6.17 1.57
CA GLU A 45 8.89 -5.23 2.36
C GLU A 45 9.48 -3.81 2.28
N LYS A 46 10.80 -3.67 2.44
CA LYS A 46 11.47 -2.37 2.31
C LYS A 46 11.28 -1.74 0.92
N ILE A 47 11.42 -2.52 -0.15
CA ILE A 47 11.16 -2.06 -1.52
C ILE A 47 9.71 -1.63 -1.69
N TYR A 48 8.78 -2.34 -1.07
CA TYR A 48 7.37 -1.99 -1.12
C TYR A 48 7.11 -0.60 -0.53
N PHE A 49 7.61 -0.34 0.68
CA PHE A 49 7.46 0.97 1.33
C PHE A 49 8.22 2.08 0.60
N GLU A 50 9.44 1.81 0.13
CA GLU A 50 10.19 2.80 -0.64
C GLU A 50 9.44 3.24 -1.90
N ARG A 51 8.79 2.31 -2.60
CA ARG A 51 7.95 2.63 -3.75
C ARG A 51 6.72 3.44 -3.38
N ILE A 52 6.15 3.24 -2.19
CA ILE A 52 5.05 4.06 -1.69
C ILE A 52 5.54 5.49 -1.44
N PHE A 53 6.70 5.66 -0.82
CA PHE A 53 7.26 6.99 -0.54
C PHE A 53 7.65 7.73 -1.82
N GLU A 54 8.33 7.07 -2.76
CA GLU A 54 8.72 7.65 -4.04
C GLU A 54 7.50 8.04 -4.91
N GLY A 55 6.43 7.28 -4.82
CA GLY A 55 5.20 7.51 -5.58
C GLY A 55 4.11 8.26 -4.81
N ALA A 56 4.44 8.88 -3.68
CA ALA A 56 3.46 9.62 -2.88
C ALA A 56 2.81 10.74 -3.72
N GLY A 57 1.49 10.73 -3.81
CA GLY A 57 0.73 11.66 -4.63
C GLY A 57 0.51 11.24 -6.08
N GLU A 58 1.11 10.14 -6.54
CA GLU A 58 0.82 9.59 -7.88
C GLU A 58 -0.53 8.84 -7.88
N PRO A 59 -1.38 9.05 -8.91
CA PRO A 59 -2.71 8.39 -8.97
C PRO A 59 -2.66 6.86 -8.93
N GLU A 60 -1.59 6.27 -9.48
CA GLU A 60 -1.43 4.82 -9.54
C GLU A 60 -0.94 4.19 -8.23
N MET A 61 -0.53 4.98 -7.24
CA MET A 61 0.11 4.46 -6.04
C MET A 61 -0.80 3.52 -5.27
N TYR A 62 -2.07 3.86 -5.10
CA TYR A 62 -3.03 3.00 -4.41
C TYR A 62 -3.20 1.63 -5.11
N GLN A 63 -3.17 1.60 -6.43
CA GLN A 63 -3.21 0.33 -7.18
C GLN A 63 -1.92 -0.47 -6.97
N LYS A 64 -0.76 0.17 -7.01
CA LYS A 64 0.54 -0.47 -6.76
C LYS A 64 0.63 -1.06 -5.35
N MET A 65 0.03 -0.42 -4.35
CA MET A 65 -0.05 -0.94 -2.98
C MET A 65 -0.80 -2.27 -2.90
N ARG A 66 -1.90 -2.41 -3.62
CA ARG A 66 -2.77 -3.60 -3.59
C ARG A 66 -2.15 -4.82 -4.28
N LEU A 67 -1.26 -4.64 -5.24
CA LEU A 67 -0.65 -5.72 -6.04
C LEU A 67 0.20 -6.72 -5.24
N ARG A 68 0.49 -6.44 -3.98
CA ARG A 68 1.36 -7.27 -3.13
C ARG A 68 0.62 -8.07 -2.06
N GLY A 69 -0.70 -8.09 -2.14
CA GLY A 69 -1.55 -8.89 -1.27
C GLY A 69 -1.91 -8.20 0.07
N THR A 70 -2.77 -8.86 0.82
CA THR A 70 -3.39 -8.33 2.05
C THR A 70 -2.37 -8.01 3.13
N GLY A 71 -1.33 -8.82 3.30
CA GLY A 71 -0.35 -8.64 4.36
C GLY A 71 0.45 -7.34 4.25
N LEU A 72 0.90 -6.97 3.05
CA LEU A 72 1.60 -5.69 2.84
C LEU A 72 0.64 -4.50 2.80
N LEU A 73 -0.58 -4.68 2.28
CA LEU A 73 -1.62 -3.67 2.33
C LEU A 73 -1.97 -3.32 3.79
N LYS A 74 -2.18 -4.32 4.64
CA LYS A 74 -2.40 -4.13 6.07
C LYS A 74 -1.27 -3.32 6.72
N LYS A 75 -0.01 -3.71 6.50
CA LYS A 75 1.15 -2.99 7.04
C LYS A 75 1.19 -1.52 6.58
N ALA A 76 0.84 -1.23 5.34
CA ALA A 76 0.78 0.14 4.84
C ALA A 76 -0.25 0.99 5.58
N PHE A 77 -1.42 0.43 5.89
CA PHE A 77 -2.43 1.10 6.71
C PHE A 77 -1.99 1.26 8.17
N GLU A 78 -1.37 0.25 8.77
CA GLU A 78 -0.83 0.31 10.13
C GLU A 78 0.24 1.40 10.28
N VAL A 79 1.12 1.56 9.29
CA VAL A 79 2.12 2.64 9.29
C VAL A 79 1.46 4.01 9.26
N ASN A 80 0.44 4.20 8.43
CA ASN A 80 -0.31 5.45 8.38
C ASN A 80 -1.03 5.75 9.71
N ASN A 81 -1.66 4.76 10.31
CA ASN A 81 -2.32 4.91 11.63
C ASN A 81 -1.33 5.28 12.74
N GLY A 82 -0.14 4.66 12.73
CA GLY A 82 0.90 4.91 13.73
C GLY A 82 1.46 6.33 13.72
N HIS A 83 1.31 7.06 12.62
CA HIS A 83 1.80 8.43 12.50
C HIS A 83 0.81 9.53 12.91
N GLY A 84 -0.40 9.18 13.32
CA GLY A 84 -1.39 10.12 13.86
C GLY A 84 -1.99 11.13 12.89
N ILE A 85 -1.45 11.26 11.69
CA ILE A 85 -1.84 12.29 10.71
C ILE A 85 -3.33 12.23 10.37
N ILE A 86 -3.90 11.04 10.27
CA ILE A 86 -5.32 10.86 9.96
C ILE A 86 -6.17 11.11 11.19
N GLN A 87 -5.71 10.70 12.37
CA GLN A 87 -6.41 10.96 13.64
C GLN A 87 -6.43 12.44 13.99
N GLU A 88 -5.33 13.17 13.79
CA GLU A 88 -5.29 14.61 13.99
C GLU A 88 -6.21 15.37 13.03
N SER A 89 -6.25 14.99 11.76
CA SER A 89 -7.14 15.62 10.79
C SER A 89 -8.62 15.40 11.11
N VAL A 90 -8.97 14.24 11.65
CA VAL A 90 -10.32 13.91 12.13
C VAL A 90 -10.66 14.71 13.39
N ALA A 91 -9.76 14.78 14.37
CA ALA A 91 -9.95 15.52 15.61
C ALA A 91 -10.07 17.04 15.38
N ASN A 92 -9.33 17.59 14.40
CA ASN A 92 -9.28 19.01 14.10
C ASN A 92 -10.31 19.48 13.06
N ASN A 93 -11.10 18.57 12.48
CA ASN A 93 -12.17 18.92 11.55
C ASN A 93 -13.55 18.46 12.03
N PRO A 94 -14.13 19.13 13.06
CA PRO A 94 -15.41 18.74 13.64
C PRO A 94 -16.61 18.92 12.70
N LYS A 95 -16.42 19.56 11.54
CA LYS A 95 -17.48 19.76 10.52
C LYS A 95 -17.34 18.83 9.31
N GLY A 96 -16.20 18.15 9.15
CA GLY A 96 -16.08 17.09 8.18
C GLY A 96 -16.90 15.88 8.66
N ASN A 97 -17.33 15.03 7.77
CA ASN A 97 -17.87 13.72 8.13
C ASN A 97 -16.74 12.88 8.76
N GLY A 98 -16.34 13.27 9.97
CA GLY A 98 -15.10 13.05 10.68
C GLY A 98 -14.65 11.62 10.89
N ASN A 99 -15.40 10.64 10.43
CA ASN A 99 -15.12 9.23 10.61
C ASN A 99 -14.45 8.59 9.38
N TRP A 100 -13.91 9.38 8.48
CA TRP A 100 -13.27 8.86 7.28
C TRP A 100 -12.05 7.99 7.62
N GLY A 101 -11.17 8.52 8.46
CA GLY A 101 -10.02 7.78 8.96
C GLY A 101 -10.42 6.59 9.83
N GLU A 102 -11.36 6.78 10.75
CA GLU A 102 -11.88 5.71 11.61
C GLU A 102 -12.56 4.58 10.83
N ARG A 103 -13.28 4.90 9.75
CA ARG A 103 -13.94 3.86 8.92
C ARG A 103 -12.97 3.01 8.11
N ILE A 104 -11.89 3.60 7.63
CA ILE A 104 -10.95 2.92 6.74
C ILE A 104 -9.82 2.26 7.53
N PHE A 105 -9.35 2.90 8.59
CA PHE A 105 -8.15 2.52 9.32
C PHE A 105 -8.42 2.06 10.76
N ASN A 106 -9.65 1.76 11.14
CA ASN A 106 -9.91 1.20 12.46
C ASN A 106 -9.36 -0.22 12.60
N ASP A 107 -8.99 -0.60 13.81
CA ASP A 107 -8.37 -1.90 14.09
C ASP A 107 -9.27 -3.09 13.69
N GLY A 108 -10.57 -2.93 13.74
CA GLY A 108 -11.52 -3.95 13.30
C GLY A 108 -11.38 -4.25 11.81
N ASN A 109 -11.33 -3.22 10.98
CA ASN A 109 -11.17 -3.36 9.53
C ASN A 109 -9.79 -3.94 9.16
N LEU A 110 -8.73 -3.50 9.84
CA LEU A 110 -7.36 -3.98 9.57
C LEU A 110 -7.15 -5.43 10.02
N ASN A 111 -7.97 -5.93 10.94
CA ASN A 111 -7.94 -7.32 11.38
C ASN A 111 -8.96 -8.20 10.65
N ASP A 112 -9.80 -7.64 9.79
CA ASP A 112 -10.73 -8.38 8.96
C ASP A 112 -10.08 -8.74 7.60
N GLU A 113 -9.70 -9.99 7.44
CA GLU A 113 -9.11 -10.50 6.18
C GLU A 113 -10.07 -10.34 4.99
N ASN A 114 -11.37 -10.41 5.21
CA ASN A 114 -12.36 -10.21 4.15
C ASN A 114 -12.42 -8.76 3.70
N PHE A 115 -12.31 -7.81 4.64
CA PHE A 115 -12.17 -6.40 4.32
C PHE A 115 -10.91 -6.13 3.50
N LEU A 116 -9.78 -6.69 3.92
CA LEU A 116 -8.52 -6.53 3.20
C LEU A 116 -8.58 -7.13 1.79
N LYS A 117 -9.13 -8.33 1.63
CA LYS A 117 -9.31 -8.98 0.32
C LYS A 117 -10.21 -8.17 -0.61
N LYS A 118 -11.32 -7.67 -0.11
CA LYS A 118 -12.21 -6.79 -0.87
C LYS A 118 -11.48 -5.57 -1.41
N ASN A 119 -10.55 -5.01 -0.64
CA ASN A 119 -9.80 -3.82 -1.02
C ASN A 119 -8.60 -4.09 -1.95
N LEU A 120 -8.30 -5.34 -2.29
CA LEU A 120 -7.26 -5.65 -3.27
C LEU A 120 -7.65 -5.33 -4.71
N LEU A 121 -8.92 -5.51 -5.05
CA LEU A 121 -9.43 -5.31 -6.40
C LEU A 121 -10.63 -4.37 -6.37
N LEU A 122 -10.81 -3.62 -7.44
CA LEU A 122 -12.03 -2.83 -7.65
C LEU A 122 -13.16 -3.77 -8.16
N PRO A 123 -14.43 -3.42 -7.94
CA PRO A 123 -15.53 -4.16 -8.53
C PRO A 123 -15.48 -4.10 -10.06
N VAL A 124 -15.96 -5.14 -10.70
CA VAL A 124 -16.31 -5.06 -12.13
C VAL A 124 -17.47 -4.06 -12.24
N PRO A 125 -17.40 -3.06 -13.13
CA PRO A 125 -18.47 -2.09 -13.31
C PRO A 125 -19.81 -2.79 -13.61
N LYS A 126 -20.87 -2.31 -12.97
CA LYS A 126 -22.21 -2.90 -13.16
C LYS A 126 -22.63 -2.94 -14.63
N ASP A 127 -22.40 -1.84 -15.35
CA ASP A 127 -22.74 -1.73 -16.77
C ASP A 127 -22.02 -2.79 -17.62
N GLU A 128 -20.80 -3.16 -17.26
CA GLU A 128 -20.07 -4.23 -17.94
C GLU A 128 -20.74 -5.60 -17.70
N ILE A 129 -21.14 -5.88 -16.46
CA ILE A 129 -21.85 -7.14 -16.13
C ILE A 129 -23.21 -7.18 -16.83
N ASP A 130 -23.96 -6.08 -16.82
CA ASP A 130 -25.31 -6.03 -17.39
C ASP A 130 -25.33 -6.15 -18.94
N THR A 131 -24.25 -5.75 -19.60
CA THR A 131 -24.19 -5.70 -21.08
C THR A 131 -23.39 -6.84 -21.70
N ASN A 132 -22.49 -7.47 -20.94
CA ASN A 132 -21.65 -8.55 -21.42
C ASN A 132 -22.26 -9.91 -21.08
N SER A 133 -22.84 -10.57 -22.06
CA SER A 133 -23.49 -11.89 -21.87
C SER A 133 -22.56 -13.03 -21.45
N ALA A 134 -21.23 -12.78 -21.43
CA ALA A 134 -20.23 -13.73 -20.92
C ALA A 134 -19.94 -13.55 -19.43
N LEU A 135 -20.50 -12.52 -18.78
CA LEU A 135 -20.34 -12.23 -17.36
C LEU A 135 -21.67 -12.37 -16.63
N ASP A 136 -21.58 -12.77 -15.37
CA ASP A 136 -22.66 -12.64 -14.42
C ASP A 136 -22.17 -12.02 -13.10
N TYR A 137 -23.08 -11.76 -12.19
CA TYR A 137 -22.74 -11.09 -10.93
C TYR A 137 -21.83 -11.92 -10.01
N SER A 138 -21.74 -13.23 -10.22
CA SER A 138 -20.81 -14.10 -9.48
C SER A 138 -19.35 -13.94 -9.95
N ASP A 139 -19.13 -13.35 -11.14
CA ASP A 139 -17.81 -13.05 -11.67
C ASP A 139 -17.21 -11.78 -11.07
N ASN A 140 -17.95 -11.07 -10.24
CA ASN A 140 -17.44 -9.87 -9.59
C ASN A 140 -16.32 -10.19 -8.61
N ASN A 141 -15.44 -9.23 -8.39
CA ASN A 141 -14.33 -9.39 -7.46
C ASN A 141 -14.83 -9.61 -6.02
N TYR A 142 -14.03 -10.31 -5.23
CA TYR A 142 -14.37 -10.73 -3.87
C TYR A 142 -14.98 -9.60 -3.02
N GLY A 143 -16.11 -9.90 -2.38
CA GLY A 143 -16.82 -9.02 -1.46
C GLY A 143 -17.66 -7.92 -2.11
N TYR A 144 -17.78 -7.90 -3.44
CA TYR A 144 -18.72 -7.05 -4.16
C TYR A 144 -19.92 -7.90 -4.59
N THR A 145 -21.01 -7.70 -3.88
CA THR A 145 -22.35 -8.21 -4.25
C THR A 145 -23.18 -7.02 -4.71
N ASN A 146 -24.05 -7.26 -5.65
CA ASN A 146 -24.99 -6.23 -6.13
C ASN A 146 -26.12 -6.01 -5.18
#